data_b688bd20ffeda55bbda4578cbdc283f3
#
_entry.id   b688bd20ffeda55bbda4578cbdc283f3
#
_cell.length_a   1.000
_cell.length_b   1.000
_cell.length_c   1.000
_cell.angle_alpha   90.00
_cell.angle_beta   90.00
_cell.angle_gamma   90.00
#
_symmetry.space_group_name_H-M   'P 1'
#
loop_
_entity.id
_entity.type
_entity.pdbx_description
1 polymer ?
#
loop_
_entity_poly.entity_id
_entity_poly.type
_entity_poly.pdbx_seq_one_letter_code
_entity_poly.pdbx_strand_id
1 'polypeptide(L)'
;MLNGTGVAAEIEINPSGVVDFGYVVLGETEEWTLVATNSGDTTLQVEAHPETPEVRVEPTHFSLAPGQSTRLKVFFQPNALGERLGRVLLVSNDVKDKARPLTFKGQGALRNIDLASITRLIATRKEQGSPLPVGWNNTPMVQKDETKIDVAFDIPDSLRQALVGREFTIEWTTLDENYDPKGGAKQTSVKIYDSSEGRVLAEDINLRLLEKSNRRVRLKITTRSYPGAPPQSISQILQAGGWKWEFEAKPLLSFLTIRPGRDYTDAEGNLIKGKTERLIGLPGIAFAGWHNVDNPSISGIHFTAIGNVLEALSTENSLAVSLGLAVSFYKDQFLFGFGWDVYDTRPKPKRKGSQDYIMTFKYSGLFK
;
A
#
# COMPACT_ATOMS: atom_id res chain seq x y z
N MET A 1 -57.39 -22.26 -61.08
CA MET A 1 -56.04 -21.96 -60.52
C MET A 1 -55.91 -22.77 -59.26
N LEU A 2 -54.99 -23.73 -59.23
CA LEU A 2 -54.62 -24.48 -58.01
C LEU A 2 -53.70 -23.61 -57.18
N ASN A 3 -54.19 -23.06 -56.08
CA ASN A 3 -53.34 -22.43 -55.09
C ASN A 3 -52.69 -23.55 -54.27
N GLY A 4 -51.53 -24.00 -54.70
CA GLY A 4 -50.69 -24.84 -53.88
C GLY A 4 -50.03 -23.98 -52.82
N THR A 5 -50.42 -24.11 -51.56
CA THR A 5 -49.61 -23.65 -50.42
C THR A 5 -48.37 -24.53 -50.37
N GLY A 6 -47.22 -23.95 -50.73
CA GLY A 6 -45.93 -24.67 -50.64
C GLY A 6 -45.65 -24.95 -49.17
N VAL A 7 -45.55 -26.23 -48.84
CA VAL A 7 -45.10 -26.75 -47.53
C VAL A 7 -43.59 -26.58 -47.41
N ALA A 8 -43.12 -25.87 -46.40
CA ALA A 8 -41.71 -25.59 -46.19
C ALA A 8 -41.33 -25.68 -44.69
N ALA A 9 -40.10 -26.10 -44.42
CA ALA A 9 -39.50 -25.93 -43.10
C ALA A 9 -39.06 -24.46 -42.92
N GLU A 10 -39.24 -23.90 -41.74
CA GLU A 10 -38.82 -22.52 -41.40
C GLU A 10 -38.22 -22.48 -40.02
N ILE A 11 -37.02 -21.91 -39.90
CA ILE A 11 -36.31 -21.83 -38.63
C ILE A 11 -36.51 -20.44 -37.99
N GLU A 12 -36.91 -20.43 -36.72
CA GLU A 12 -36.95 -19.24 -35.88
C GLU A 12 -36.01 -19.43 -34.71
N ILE A 13 -35.19 -18.40 -34.40
CA ILE A 13 -34.25 -18.38 -33.28
C ILE A 13 -34.59 -17.26 -32.32
N ASN A 14 -34.71 -17.59 -31.05
CA ASN A 14 -35.00 -16.64 -29.96
C ASN A 14 -33.96 -16.77 -28.82
N PRO A 15 -33.29 -15.65 -28.37
CA PRO A 15 -33.40 -14.31 -28.96
C PRO A 15 -32.77 -14.23 -30.35
N SER A 16 -33.31 -13.32 -31.17
CA SER A 16 -32.74 -12.96 -32.46
C SER A 16 -31.69 -11.88 -32.32
N GLY A 17 -30.61 -11.92 -33.11
CA GLY A 17 -29.57 -10.92 -33.14
C GLY A 17 -28.31 -11.34 -32.43
N VAL A 18 -27.44 -10.37 -32.11
CA VAL A 18 -26.15 -10.61 -31.45
C VAL A 18 -26.36 -10.85 -29.96
N VAL A 19 -25.89 -11.98 -29.47
CA VAL A 19 -25.87 -12.29 -28.03
C VAL A 19 -24.58 -11.79 -27.43
N ASP A 20 -24.67 -11.04 -26.33
CA ASP A 20 -23.54 -10.48 -25.61
C ASP A 20 -23.30 -11.23 -24.28
N PHE A 21 -22.19 -11.93 -24.18
CA PHE A 21 -21.78 -12.65 -22.98
C PHE A 21 -21.17 -11.73 -21.90
N GLY A 22 -20.94 -10.45 -22.23
CA GLY A 22 -20.26 -9.53 -21.31
C GLY A 22 -18.79 -9.91 -21.05
N TYR A 23 -18.36 -9.76 -19.81
CA TYR A 23 -16.99 -10.10 -19.41
C TYR A 23 -16.88 -11.57 -19.01
N VAL A 24 -16.05 -12.32 -19.72
CA VAL A 24 -15.74 -13.72 -19.43
C VAL A 24 -14.25 -13.86 -19.11
N VAL A 25 -13.91 -14.47 -17.97
CA VAL A 25 -12.53 -14.63 -17.55
C VAL A 25 -11.82 -15.64 -18.46
N LEU A 26 -10.58 -15.32 -18.86
CA LEU A 26 -9.78 -16.24 -19.68
C LEU A 26 -9.68 -17.62 -19.03
N GLY A 27 -9.99 -18.65 -19.81
CA GLY A 27 -10.03 -20.05 -19.35
C GLY A 27 -11.37 -20.47 -18.74
N GLU A 28 -12.28 -19.55 -18.50
CA GLU A 28 -13.66 -19.84 -18.10
C GLU A 28 -14.60 -19.85 -19.30
N THR A 29 -15.74 -20.51 -19.11
CA THR A 29 -16.75 -20.67 -20.14
C THR A 29 -18.08 -20.17 -19.59
N GLU A 30 -18.75 -19.33 -20.36
CA GLU A 30 -20.12 -18.90 -20.08
C GLU A 30 -21.09 -19.60 -21.01
N GLU A 31 -22.27 -19.95 -20.46
CA GLU A 31 -23.34 -20.62 -21.21
C GLU A 31 -24.49 -19.67 -21.46
N TRP A 32 -24.99 -19.70 -22.71
CA TRP A 32 -26.24 -19.03 -23.09
C TRP A 32 -27.16 -20.01 -23.77
N THR A 33 -28.47 -19.91 -23.52
CA THR A 33 -29.48 -20.78 -24.15
C THR A 33 -30.27 -20.01 -25.16
N LEU A 34 -30.27 -20.48 -26.40
CA LEU A 34 -31.17 -20.06 -27.47
C LEU A 34 -32.28 -21.09 -27.62
N VAL A 35 -33.41 -20.65 -28.17
CA VAL A 35 -34.52 -21.56 -28.54
C VAL A 35 -34.62 -21.55 -30.05
N ALA A 36 -34.50 -22.72 -30.68
CA ALA A 36 -34.79 -22.92 -32.08
C ALA A 36 -36.18 -23.54 -32.23
N THR A 37 -37.01 -22.95 -33.03
CA THR A 37 -38.39 -23.38 -33.30
C THR A 37 -38.57 -23.64 -34.79
N ASN A 38 -39.26 -24.72 -35.15
CA ASN A 38 -39.74 -24.90 -36.49
C ASN A 38 -41.13 -24.25 -36.65
N SER A 39 -41.20 -23.08 -37.29
CA SER A 39 -42.42 -22.37 -37.58
C SER A 39 -43.05 -22.75 -38.93
N GLY A 40 -42.41 -23.70 -39.65
CA GLY A 40 -42.89 -24.23 -40.91
C GLY A 40 -43.81 -25.45 -40.80
N ASP A 41 -44.23 -25.97 -41.94
CA ASP A 41 -45.21 -27.08 -42.07
C ASP A 41 -44.58 -28.45 -42.31
N THR A 42 -43.25 -28.51 -42.51
CA THR A 42 -42.50 -29.76 -42.71
C THR A 42 -41.39 -29.90 -41.70
N THR A 43 -40.86 -31.11 -41.51
CA THR A 43 -39.76 -31.38 -40.61
C THR A 43 -38.52 -30.52 -40.95
N LEU A 44 -38.09 -29.73 -39.99
CA LEU A 44 -36.86 -28.94 -40.04
C LEU A 44 -35.66 -29.82 -39.62
N GLN A 45 -34.63 -29.82 -40.41
CA GLN A 45 -33.31 -30.45 -40.07
C GLN A 45 -32.25 -29.34 -40.00
N VAL A 46 -31.47 -29.34 -38.94
CA VAL A 46 -30.48 -28.28 -38.69
C VAL A 46 -29.15 -28.90 -38.28
N GLU A 47 -28.09 -28.38 -38.83
CA GLU A 47 -26.72 -28.66 -38.50
C GLU A 47 -26.04 -27.33 -38.09
N ALA A 48 -25.40 -27.31 -36.90
CA ALA A 48 -24.74 -26.14 -36.37
C ALA A 48 -23.19 -26.29 -36.49
N HIS A 49 -22.57 -25.35 -37.19
CA HIS A 49 -21.14 -25.32 -37.46
C HIS A 49 -20.50 -24.12 -36.76
N PRO A 50 -19.79 -24.29 -35.63
CA PRO A 50 -18.94 -23.23 -35.06
C PRO A 50 -17.86 -22.81 -36.06
N GLU A 51 -17.79 -21.53 -36.39
CA GLU A 51 -16.80 -20.95 -37.30
C GLU A 51 -15.60 -20.33 -36.59
N THR A 52 -15.70 -20.11 -35.27
CA THR A 52 -14.64 -19.52 -34.47
C THR A 52 -14.36 -20.39 -33.25
N PRO A 53 -13.10 -20.42 -32.76
CA PRO A 53 -12.71 -21.28 -31.65
C PRO A 53 -13.30 -20.87 -30.29
N GLU A 54 -13.78 -19.61 -30.17
CA GLU A 54 -14.36 -19.07 -28.94
C GLU A 54 -15.75 -19.63 -28.65
N VAL A 55 -16.40 -20.26 -29.61
CA VAL A 55 -17.80 -20.71 -29.48
C VAL A 55 -17.93 -22.19 -29.71
N ARG A 56 -18.70 -22.84 -28.87
CA ARG A 56 -19.20 -24.21 -29.02
C ARG A 56 -20.71 -24.22 -28.87
N VAL A 57 -21.40 -25.07 -29.57
CA VAL A 57 -22.87 -25.20 -29.52
C VAL A 57 -23.28 -26.64 -29.30
N GLU A 58 -24.35 -26.85 -28.55
CA GLU A 58 -24.95 -28.16 -28.29
C GLU A 58 -26.48 -28.07 -28.30
N PRO A 59 -27.20 -28.98 -29.01
CA PRO A 59 -26.66 -30.02 -29.88
C PRO A 59 -26.16 -29.46 -31.23
N THR A 60 -25.21 -30.15 -31.88
CA THR A 60 -24.72 -29.78 -33.23
C THR A 60 -25.66 -30.17 -34.36
N HIS A 61 -26.53 -31.18 -34.11
CA HIS A 61 -27.51 -31.67 -35.07
C HIS A 61 -28.86 -31.86 -34.36
N PHE A 62 -29.94 -31.42 -34.99
CA PHE A 62 -31.28 -31.66 -34.47
C PHE A 62 -32.32 -31.65 -35.57
N SER A 63 -33.48 -32.30 -35.29
CA SER A 63 -34.63 -32.35 -36.17
C SER A 63 -35.88 -31.92 -35.37
N LEU A 64 -36.72 -31.08 -35.97
CA LEU A 64 -37.94 -30.55 -35.33
C LEU A 64 -39.14 -30.80 -36.25
N ALA A 65 -40.17 -31.45 -35.73
CA ALA A 65 -41.45 -31.50 -36.39
C ALA A 65 -42.09 -30.09 -36.41
N PRO A 66 -43.08 -29.85 -37.26
CA PRO A 66 -43.83 -28.58 -37.27
C PRO A 66 -44.28 -28.14 -35.88
N GLY A 67 -44.01 -26.90 -35.53
CA GLY A 67 -44.32 -26.28 -34.24
C GLY A 67 -43.47 -26.73 -33.06
N GLN A 68 -42.52 -27.65 -33.24
CA GLN A 68 -41.61 -28.06 -32.16
C GLN A 68 -40.43 -27.10 -31.98
N SER A 69 -39.92 -27.07 -30.76
CA SER A 69 -38.77 -26.27 -30.38
C SER A 69 -37.74 -27.10 -29.67
N THR A 70 -36.48 -26.68 -29.75
CA THR A 70 -35.35 -27.24 -28.96
C THR A 70 -34.51 -26.12 -28.39
N ARG A 71 -33.75 -26.43 -27.31
CA ARG A 71 -32.78 -25.53 -26.71
C ARG A 71 -31.41 -25.77 -27.31
N LEU A 72 -30.78 -24.70 -27.78
CA LEU A 72 -29.39 -24.66 -28.21
C LEU A 72 -28.58 -23.99 -27.11
N LYS A 73 -27.70 -24.74 -26.50
CA LYS A 73 -26.72 -24.20 -25.54
C LYS A 73 -25.50 -23.73 -26.31
N VAL A 74 -25.18 -22.47 -26.11
CA VAL A 74 -24.00 -21.84 -26.70
C VAL A 74 -23.02 -21.58 -25.58
N PHE A 75 -21.81 -22.07 -25.75
CA PHE A 75 -20.71 -21.88 -24.80
C PHE A 75 -19.69 -20.94 -25.40
N PHE A 76 -19.40 -19.86 -24.68
CA PHE A 76 -18.42 -18.88 -25.09
C PHE A 76 -17.21 -18.92 -24.18
N GLN A 77 -16.02 -19.14 -24.75
CA GLN A 77 -14.75 -19.20 -24.05
C GLN A 77 -13.73 -18.29 -24.77
N PRO A 78 -13.45 -17.09 -24.26
CA PRO A 78 -12.47 -16.21 -24.90
C PRO A 78 -11.06 -16.77 -24.81
N ASN A 79 -10.31 -16.73 -25.89
CA ASN A 79 -8.93 -17.19 -26.00
C ASN A 79 -7.89 -16.06 -25.79
N ALA A 80 -8.33 -14.80 -25.73
CA ALA A 80 -7.49 -13.64 -25.49
C ALA A 80 -8.28 -12.50 -24.83
N LEU A 81 -7.56 -11.52 -24.31
CA LEU A 81 -8.13 -10.32 -23.67
C LEU A 81 -8.82 -9.40 -24.68
N GLY A 82 -9.76 -8.59 -24.16
CA GLY A 82 -10.53 -7.63 -24.94
C GLY A 82 -11.71 -8.24 -25.69
N GLU A 83 -12.27 -7.49 -26.65
CA GLU A 83 -13.44 -7.89 -27.40
C GLU A 83 -13.15 -9.11 -28.26
N ARG A 84 -14.07 -10.10 -28.23
CA ARG A 84 -14.05 -11.33 -29.00
C ARG A 84 -15.39 -11.55 -29.65
N LEU A 85 -15.35 -12.04 -30.89
CA LEU A 85 -16.52 -12.40 -31.66
C LEU A 85 -16.54 -13.92 -31.87
N GLY A 86 -17.70 -14.51 -31.56
CA GLY A 86 -18.00 -15.89 -31.87
C GLY A 86 -19.00 -15.98 -33.02
N ARG A 87 -18.83 -16.98 -33.89
CA ARG A 87 -19.75 -17.23 -34.99
C ARG A 87 -20.11 -18.69 -35.09
N VAL A 88 -21.39 -18.96 -35.31
CA VAL A 88 -21.94 -20.26 -35.60
C VAL A 88 -22.83 -20.12 -36.85
N LEU A 89 -22.59 -21.00 -37.81
CA LEU A 89 -23.45 -21.11 -39.00
C LEU A 89 -24.46 -22.25 -38.78
N LEU A 90 -25.74 -21.94 -38.79
CA LEU A 90 -26.81 -22.92 -38.83
C LEU A 90 -27.13 -23.23 -40.28
N VAL A 91 -26.91 -24.48 -40.70
CA VAL A 91 -27.29 -24.98 -42.03
C VAL A 91 -28.56 -25.78 -41.87
N SER A 92 -29.55 -25.49 -42.68
CA SER A 92 -30.85 -26.16 -42.57
C SER A 92 -31.52 -26.40 -43.93
N ASN A 93 -32.60 -27.17 -43.93
CA ASN A 93 -33.49 -27.35 -45.08
C ASN A 93 -34.56 -26.25 -45.17
N ASP A 94 -34.44 -25.14 -44.42
CA ASP A 94 -35.26 -23.96 -44.62
C ASP A 94 -35.02 -23.36 -46.01
N VAL A 95 -36.08 -23.21 -46.81
CA VAL A 95 -35.95 -22.73 -48.20
C VAL A 95 -35.63 -21.22 -48.26
N LYS A 96 -35.97 -20.46 -47.23
CA LYS A 96 -35.74 -18.99 -47.13
C LYS A 96 -34.35 -18.69 -46.56
N ASP A 97 -33.90 -19.48 -45.58
CA ASP A 97 -32.69 -19.19 -44.82
C ASP A 97 -31.87 -20.49 -44.61
N LYS A 98 -31.31 -21.02 -45.70
CA LYS A 98 -30.54 -22.28 -45.70
C LYS A 98 -29.29 -22.24 -44.87
N ALA A 99 -28.70 -21.06 -44.68
CA ALA A 99 -27.44 -20.85 -43.97
C ALA A 99 -27.51 -19.59 -43.13
N ARG A 100 -27.94 -19.74 -41.88
CA ARG A 100 -28.19 -18.62 -40.95
C ARG A 100 -27.00 -18.41 -40.03
N PRO A 101 -26.29 -17.27 -40.11
CA PRO A 101 -25.22 -16.96 -39.19
C PRO A 101 -25.76 -16.46 -37.86
N LEU A 102 -25.28 -17.02 -36.77
CA LEU A 102 -25.44 -16.50 -35.41
C LEU A 102 -24.14 -15.84 -34.97
N THR A 103 -24.25 -14.64 -34.44
CA THR A 103 -23.10 -13.86 -33.98
C THR A 103 -23.19 -13.67 -32.46
N PHE A 104 -22.10 -13.90 -31.81
CA PHE A 104 -21.90 -13.78 -30.38
C PHE A 104 -20.76 -12.82 -30.12
N LYS A 105 -20.82 -12.05 -29.05
CA LYS A 105 -19.72 -11.22 -28.60
C LYS A 105 -19.51 -11.36 -27.11
N GLY A 106 -18.30 -11.11 -26.67
CA GLY A 106 -17.93 -11.05 -25.27
C GLY A 106 -16.56 -10.41 -25.11
N GLN A 107 -16.21 -10.11 -23.90
CA GLN A 107 -14.91 -9.52 -23.57
C GLN A 107 -14.10 -10.48 -22.71
N GLY A 108 -12.97 -10.96 -23.24
CA GLY A 108 -12.01 -11.72 -22.46
C GLY A 108 -11.41 -10.84 -21.36
N ALA A 109 -11.48 -11.30 -20.12
CA ALA A 109 -11.03 -10.57 -18.94
C ALA A 109 -10.01 -11.36 -18.14
N LEU A 110 -9.22 -10.65 -17.33
CA LEU A 110 -8.35 -11.28 -16.35
C LEU A 110 -9.13 -11.55 -15.06
N ARG A 111 -8.89 -12.69 -14.43
CA ARG A 111 -9.39 -12.96 -13.08
C ARG A 111 -8.79 -11.98 -12.07
N ASN A 112 -7.46 -11.81 -12.14
CA ASN A 112 -6.69 -10.96 -11.26
C ASN A 112 -5.70 -10.12 -12.07
N ILE A 113 -5.42 -8.91 -11.56
CA ILE A 113 -4.34 -8.04 -12.03
C ILE A 113 -3.22 -8.13 -11.00
N ASP A 114 -2.01 -8.41 -11.43
CA ASP A 114 -0.83 -8.28 -10.55
C ASP A 114 -0.48 -6.80 -10.39
N LEU A 115 -1.15 -6.16 -9.43
CA LEU A 115 -0.96 -4.75 -9.12
C LEU A 115 0.48 -4.42 -8.71
N ALA A 116 1.17 -5.36 -8.06
CA ALA A 116 2.55 -5.14 -7.62
C ALA A 116 3.52 -5.03 -8.79
N SER A 117 3.30 -5.80 -9.85
CA SER A 117 4.16 -5.79 -11.04
C SER A 117 4.00 -4.52 -11.88
N ILE A 118 2.77 -3.98 -11.95
CA ILE A 118 2.49 -2.81 -12.79
C ILE A 118 2.61 -1.47 -12.06
N THR A 119 2.70 -1.47 -10.73
CA THR A 119 2.74 -0.23 -9.96
C THR A 119 4.15 0.13 -9.55
N ARG A 120 4.52 1.40 -9.75
CA ARG A 120 5.78 2.00 -9.31
C ARG A 120 5.49 3.19 -8.41
N LEU A 121 6.25 3.30 -7.34
CA LEU A 121 6.26 4.49 -6.49
C LEU A 121 7.52 5.29 -6.81
N ILE A 122 7.35 6.57 -7.03
CA ILE A 122 8.45 7.48 -7.40
C ILE A 122 8.47 8.59 -6.36
N ALA A 123 9.54 8.66 -5.58
CA ALA A 123 9.76 9.75 -4.63
C ALA A 123 10.56 10.86 -5.30
N THR A 124 10.05 12.09 -5.27
CA THR A 124 10.68 13.26 -5.87
C THR A 124 11.19 14.21 -4.80
N ARG A 125 12.46 14.58 -4.86
CA ARG A 125 13.08 15.58 -3.98
C ARG A 125 12.67 16.99 -4.39
N LYS A 126 12.54 17.86 -3.38
CA LYS A 126 12.06 19.25 -3.52
C LYS A 126 12.89 20.13 -4.44
N GLU A 127 14.17 19.83 -4.65
CA GLU A 127 15.11 20.73 -5.33
C GLU A 127 15.98 20.08 -6.44
N GLN A 128 15.92 18.78 -6.63
CA GLN A 128 16.70 18.12 -7.71
C GLN A 128 15.95 16.93 -8.31
N GLY A 129 15.60 17.10 -9.54
CA GLY A 129 14.70 16.39 -10.41
C GLY A 129 15.02 14.98 -10.87
N SER A 130 15.53 14.10 -10.03
CA SER A 130 15.60 12.67 -10.38
C SER A 130 14.71 11.86 -9.44
N PRO A 131 13.64 11.26 -9.97
CA PRO A 131 12.79 10.40 -9.19
C PRO A 131 13.56 9.19 -8.68
N LEU A 132 13.42 8.88 -7.39
CA LEU A 132 13.97 7.66 -6.80
C LEU A 132 12.91 6.57 -6.88
N PRO A 133 13.17 5.46 -7.57
CA PRO A 133 12.23 4.34 -7.60
C PRO A 133 12.11 3.73 -6.21
N VAL A 134 10.89 3.58 -5.75
CA VAL A 134 10.54 2.93 -4.48
C VAL A 134 9.85 1.61 -4.80
N GLY A 135 10.41 0.50 -4.31
CA GLY A 135 9.86 -0.84 -4.56
C GLY A 135 8.77 -1.21 -3.55
N TRP A 136 7.81 -2.05 -3.96
CA TRP A 136 6.72 -2.54 -3.10
C TRP A 136 7.16 -3.57 -2.05
N ASN A 137 8.29 -4.23 -2.25
CA ASN A 137 8.72 -5.36 -1.43
C ASN A 137 9.51 -4.98 -0.17
N ASN A 138 9.85 -3.70 0.00
CA ASN A 138 10.56 -3.17 1.16
C ASN A 138 9.75 -2.01 1.73
N THR A 139 9.75 -1.82 3.04
CA THR A 139 9.23 -0.59 3.63
C THR A 139 10.11 0.56 3.18
N PRO A 140 9.72 1.32 2.16
CA PRO A 140 10.62 2.29 1.57
C PRO A 140 10.78 3.46 2.53
N MET A 141 12.03 3.79 2.79
CA MET A 141 12.41 4.97 3.55
C MET A 141 12.35 6.18 2.62
N VAL A 142 11.39 7.07 2.85
CA VAL A 142 11.31 8.35 2.15
C VAL A 142 12.15 9.36 2.93
N GLN A 143 13.09 10.04 2.27
CA GLN A 143 13.94 11.01 2.94
C GLN A 143 13.11 12.27 3.30
N LYS A 144 13.54 12.99 4.33
CA LYS A 144 12.83 14.16 4.87
C LYS A 144 12.54 15.25 3.83
N ASP A 145 13.41 15.38 2.83
CA ASP A 145 13.31 16.39 1.77
C ASP A 145 12.46 15.93 0.57
N GLU A 146 11.99 14.69 0.59
CA GLU A 146 11.12 14.14 -0.43
C GLU A 146 9.68 14.49 -0.07
N THR A 147 9.12 15.46 -0.78
CA THR A 147 7.80 16.02 -0.46
C THR A 147 6.68 15.47 -1.31
N LYS A 148 7.02 14.73 -2.38
CA LYS A 148 6.04 14.15 -3.30
C LYS A 148 6.34 12.70 -3.55
N ILE A 149 5.28 11.90 -3.57
CA ILE A 149 5.32 10.55 -4.12
C ILE A 149 4.32 10.49 -5.25
N ASP A 150 4.82 10.12 -6.42
CA ASP A 150 4.01 9.85 -7.58
C ASP A 150 3.78 8.33 -7.65
N VAL A 151 2.56 7.95 -7.96
CA VAL A 151 2.21 6.56 -8.27
C VAL A 151 2.16 6.42 -9.79
N ALA A 152 3.02 5.60 -10.34
CA ALA A 152 3.05 5.30 -11.76
C ALA A 152 2.55 3.88 -12.03
N PHE A 153 1.78 3.72 -13.09
CA PHE A 153 1.35 2.42 -13.58
C PHE A 153 2.05 2.12 -14.90
N ASP A 154 2.97 1.15 -14.88
CA ASP A 154 3.67 0.66 -16.07
C ASP A 154 2.85 -0.50 -16.64
N ILE A 155 2.01 -0.23 -17.63
CA ILE A 155 1.06 -1.19 -18.18
C ILE A 155 1.68 -1.84 -19.42
N PRO A 156 1.96 -3.15 -19.39
CA PRO A 156 2.41 -3.88 -20.57
C PRO A 156 1.37 -3.84 -21.69
N ASP A 157 1.80 -3.81 -22.94
CA ASP A 157 0.92 -3.78 -24.10
C ASP A 157 -0.09 -4.93 -24.13
N SER A 158 0.33 -6.11 -23.64
CA SER A 158 -0.54 -7.28 -23.52
C SER A 158 -1.72 -7.09 -22.57
N LEU A 159 -1.62 -6.19 -21.59
CA LEU A 159 -2.68 -5.88 -20.61
C LEU A 159 -3.47 -4.62 -20.96
N ARG A 160 -2.97 -3.80 -21.88
CA ARG A 160 -3.53 -2.48 -22.17
C ARG A 160 -5.01 -2.55 -22.54
N GLN A 161 -5.38 -3.41 -23.49
CA GLN A 161 -6.77 -3.55 -23.93
C GLN A 161 -7.73 -3.98 -22.80
N ALA A 162 -7.25 -4.84 -21.89
CA ALA A 162 -8.06 -5.28 -20.75
C ALA A 162 -8.25 -4.19 -19.69
N LEU A 163 -7.29 -3.25 -19.59
CA LEU A 163 -7.26 -2.20 -18.56
C LEU A 163 -7.81 -0.86 -19.03
N VAL A 164 -8.04 -0.67 -20.33
CA VAL A 164 -8.69 0.55 -20.85
C VAL A 164 -10.03 0.79 -20.16
N GLY A 165 -10.24 2.03 -19.73
CA GLY A 165 -11.43 2.44 -19.00
C GLY A 165 -11.46 2.02 -17.51
N ARG A 166 -10.46 1.28 -17.02
CA ARG A 166 -10.36 0.91 -15.60
C ARG A 166 -9.89 2.09 -14.79
N GLU A 167 -10.46 2.19 -13.58
CA GLU A 167 -10.09 3.17 -12.58
C GLU A 167 -9.25 2.52 -11.49
N PHE A 168 -8.14 3.18 -11.17
CA PHE A 168 -7.26 2.84 -10.06
C PHE A 168 -7.48 3.88 -8.97
N THR A 169 -8.04 3.47 -7.86
CA THR A 169 -8.21 4.32 -6.67
C THR A 169 -6.97 4.22 -5.81
N ILE A 170 -6.37 5.36 -5.49
CA ILE A 170 -5.20 5.50 -4.65
C ILE A 170 -5.66 6.16 -3.35
N GLU A 171 -5.55 5.45 -2.26
CA GLU A 171 -5.92 5.91 -0.92
C GLU A 171 -4.67 5.99 -0.06
N TRP A 172 -4.52 7.06 0.73
CA TRP A 172 -3.44 7.17 1.69
C TRP A 172 -3.93 7.67 3.04
N THR A 173 -3.39 7.06 4.09
CA THR A 173 -3.75 7.33 5.47
C THR A 173 -2.49 7.51 6.30
N THR A 174 -2.41 8.59 7.05
CA THR A 174 -1.33 8.79 8.02
C THR A 174 -1.50 7.79 9.17
N LEU A 175 -0.40 7.18 9.62
CA LEU A 175 -0.38 6.25 10.74
C LEU A 175 0.38 6.86 11.92
N ASP A 176 -0.03 6.48 13.12
CA ASP A 176 0.68 6.78 14.35
C ASP A 176 1.86 5.81 14.62
N GLU A 177 2.43 5.89 15.82
CA GLU A 177 3.55 5.05 16.23
C GLU A 177 3.18 3.57 16.36
N ASN A 178 1.91 3.27 16.57
CA ASN A 178 1.37 1.91 16.70
C ASN A 178 0.85 1.36 15.37
N TYR A 179 1.04 2.09 14.25
CA TYR A 179 0.48 1.78 12.94
C TYR A 179 -1.04 1.93 12.83
N ASP A 180 -1.66 2.64 13.76
CA ASP A 180 -3.09 2.94 13.73
C ASP A 180 -3.37 4.20 12.88
N PRO A 181 -4.51 4.27 12.18
CA PRO A 181 -4.88 5.42 11.38
C PRO A 181 -5.01 6.69 12.23
N LYS A 182 -4.31 7.76 11.83
CA LYS A 182 -4.40 9.09 12.43
C LYS A 182 -5.09 10.06 11.47
N GLY A 183 -6.36 10.28 11.68
CA GLY A 183 -7.19 11.12 10.81
C GLY A 183 -7.87 10.36 9.67
N GLY A 184 -8.55 11.11 8.79
CA GLY A 184 -9.27 10.55 7.65
C GLY A 184 -8.35 10.13 6.52
N ALA A 185 -8.72 9.07 5.82
CA ALA A 185 -8.08 8.69 4.57
C ALA A 185 -8.32 9.75 3.50
N LYS A 186 -7.31 10.00 2.68
CA LYS A 186 -7.41 10.80 1.45
C LYS A 186 -7.35 9.86 0.28
N GLN A 187 -8.00 10.23 -0.83
CA GLN A 187 -8.00 9.42 -2.03
C GLN A 187 -7.95 10.26 -3.30
N THR A 188 -7.40 9.67 -4.33
CA THR A 188 -7.48 10.13 -5.72
C THR A 188 -7.71 8.94 -6.63
N SER A 189 -8.05 9.17 -7.88
CA SER A 189 -8.20 8.09 -8.85
C SER A 189 -7.59 8.45 -10.20
N VAL A 190 -7.14 7.42 -10.90
CA VAL A 190 -6.58 7.50 -12.26
C VAL A 190 -7.33 6.52 -13.14
N LYS A 191 -7.78 6.98 -14.29
CA LYS A 191 -8.42 6.15 -15.30
C LYS A 191 -7.45 5.88 -16.44
N ILE A 192 -7.36 4.62 -16.87
CA ILE A 192 -6.56 4.23 -18.01
C ILE A 192 -7.30 4.58 -19.30
N TYR A 193 -6.66 5.32 -20.19
CA TYR A 193 -7.17 5.67 -21.53
C TYR A 193 -6.40 4.91 -22.60
N ASP A 194 -7.02 4.70 -23.74
CA ASP A 194 -6.43 3.97 -24.87
C ASP A 194 -5.17 4.64 -25.42
N SER A 195 -5.11 5.97 -25.35
CA SER A 195 -3.98 6.80 -25.76
C SER A 195 -2.81 6.84 -24.74
N SER A 196 -2.92 6.11 -23.62
CA SER A 196 -1.89 6.13 -22.58
C SER A 196 -0.64 5.42 -23.10
N GLU A 197 0.45 6.16 -23.32
CA GLU A 197 1.75 5.65 -23.76
C GLU A 197 2.44 4.83 -22.66
N GLY A 198 1.94 3.64 -22.37
CA GLY A 198 2.59 2.67 -21.48
C GLY A 198 2.69 3.07 -20.00
N ARG A 199 2.69 4.36 -19.69
CA ARG A 199 2.85 4.87 -18.35
C ARG A 199 1.78 5.89 -17.97
N VAL A 200 1.03 5.60 -16.92
CA VAL A 200 0.02 6.51 -16.36
C VAL A 200 0.52 6.99 -15.00
N LEU A 201 0.56 8.30 -14.81
CA LEU A 201 0.97 8.93 -13.55
C LEU A 201 -0.28 9.42 -12.80
N ALA A 202 -0.37 9.05 -11.53
CA ALA A 202 -1.20 9.77 -10.58
C ALA A 202 -0.32 10.79 -9.88
N GLU A 203 -0.50 12.06 -10.21
CA GLU A 203 0.25 13.15 -9.61
C GLU A 203 -0.35 13.56 -8.25
N ASP A 204 0.52 14.07 -7.38
CA ASP A 204 0.20 14.77 -6.14
C ASP A 204 -0.37 13.96 -4.96
N ILE A 205 0.24 12.84 -4.62
CA ILE A 205 0.15 12.37 -3.24
C ILE A 205 1.01 13.31 -2.39
N ASN A 206 0.37 14.31 -1.79
CA ASN A 206 1.06 15.32 -0.99
C ASN A 206 1.53 14.73 0.35
N LEU A 207 2.79 14.30 0.42
CA LEU A 207 3.42 13.79 1.64
C LEU A 207 3.85 14.87 2.64
N ARG A 208 3.45 16.12 2.48
CA ARG A 208 3.69 17.15 3.51
C ARG A 208 3.20 16.75 4.90
N LEU A 209 2.33 15.74 4.96
CA LEU A 209 1.91 15.10 6.20
C LEU A 209 3.06 14.33 6.89
N LEU A 210 4.10 13.93 6.17
CA LEU A 210 5.30 13.30 6.74
C LEU A 210 6.22 14.32 7.44
N GLU A 211 6.12 15.62 7.12
CA GLU A 211 6.96 16.67 7.71
C GLU A 211 6.61 16.95 9.18
N LYS A 212 5.40 16.69 9.62
CA LYS A 212 4.91 17.28 10.89
C LYS A 212 4.76 16.39 12.08
N SER A 213 4.57 15.09 11.99
CA SER A 213 4.42 14.35 13.25
C SER A 213 4.54 12.84 13.21
N ASN A 214 4.23 12.12 12.27
CA ASN A 214 4.40 10.66 12.25
C ASN A 214 4.48 10.23 10.82
N ARG A 215 5.54 10.02 10.46
CA ARG A 215 6.38 9.58 9.41
C ARG A 215 5.94 8.32 8.72
N ARG A 216 4.70 7.85 8.94
CA ARG A 216 4.19 6.65 8.31
C ARG A 216 2.90 6.97 7.60
N VAL A 217 2.84 6.56 6.35
CA VAL A 217 1.64 6.66 5.53
C VAL A 217 1.38 5.27 4.95
N ARG A 218 0.19 4.76 5.15
CA ARG A 218 -0.29 3.58 4.42
C ARG A 218 -0.87 4.05 3.10
N LEU A 219 -0.27 3.59 2.03
CA LEU A 219 -0.76 3.76 0.67
C LEU A 219 -1.47 2.48 0.27
N LYS A 220 -2.70 2.59 -0.22
CA LYS A 220 -3.50 1.47 -0.73
C LYS A 220 -3.96 1.79 -2.14
N ILE A 221 -3.75 0.87 -3.04
CA ILE A 221 -4.20 0.97 -4.43
C ILE A 221 -5.22 -0.11 -4.67
N THR A 222 -6.37 0.30 -5.19
CA THR A 222 -7.50 -0.60 -5.44
C THR A 222 -7.97 -0.43 -6.88
N THR A 223 -8.25 -1.54 -7.54
CA THR A 223 -8.89 -1.58 -8.85
C THR A 223 -9.77 -2.82 -9.00
N ARG A 224 -10.44 -2.94 -10.16
CA ARG A 224 -11.18 -4.13 -10.57
C ARG A 224 -10.67 -4.59 -11.93
N SER A 225 -10.49 -5.89 -12.09
CA SER A 225 -10.03 -6.45 -13.37
C SER A 225 -11.03 -6.24 -14.51
N TYR A 226 -12.33 -6.20 -14.19
CA TYR A 226 -13.42 -5.85 -15.10
C TYR A 226 -14.62 -5.28 -14.32
N PRO A 227 -15.57 -4.59 -14.93
CA PRO A 227 -16.80 -4.14 -14.27
C PRO A 227 -17.57 -5.32 -13.66
N GLY A 228 -17.88 -5.23 -12.36
CA GLY A 228 -18.52 -6.32 -11.63
C GLY A 228 -17.55 -7.27 -10.92
N ALA A 229 -16.27 -7.29 -11.27
CA ALA A 229 -15.27 -8.08 -10.55
C ALA A 229 -15.12 -7.59 -9.09
N PRO A 230 -14.72 -8.48 -8.17
CA PRO A 230 -14.38 -8.07 -6.83
C PRO A 230 -13.18 -7.11 -6.86
N PRO A 231 -13.13 -6.10 -5.95
CA PRO A 231 -12.00 -5.19 -5.87
C PRO A 231 -10.74 -5.91 -5.43
N GLN A 232 -9.65 -5.62 -6.08
CA GLN A 232 -8.31 -6.08 -5.74
C GLN A 232 -7.50 -4.92 -5.21
N SER A 233 -6.69 -5.14 -4.19
CA SER A 233 -5.88 -4.07 -3.63
C SER A 233 -4.50 -4.54 -3.21
N ILE A 234 -3.54 -3.64 -3.32
CA ILE A 234 -2.23 -3.75 -2.68
C ILE A 234 -2.06 -2.58 -1.72
N SER A 235 -1.26 -2.79 -0.69
CA SER A 235 -0.94 -1.72 0.25
C SER A 235 0.54 -1.72 0.60
N GLN A 236 1.08 -0.52 0.81
CA GLN A 236 2.45 -0.29 1.20
C GLN A 236 2.49 0.75 2.31
N ILE A 237 3.34 0.54 3.31
CA ILE A 237 3.63 1.55 4.31
C ILE A 237 4.88 2.29 3.88
N LEU A 238 4.75 3.60 3.71
CA LEU A 238 5.85 4.52 3.46
C LEU A 238 6.26 5.13 4.80
N GLN A 239 7.55 5.20 5.04
CA GLN A 239 8.08 5.74 6.27
C GLN A 239 9.09 6.84 5.94
N ALA A 240 8.91 8.05 6.52
CA ALA A 240 9.90 9.09 6.42
C ALA A 240 11.11 8.71 7.29
N GLY A 241 12.26 8.53 6.65
CA GLY A 241 13.53 8.25 7.31
C GLY A 241 14.34 9.52 7.52
N GLY A 242 15.42 9.39 8.29
CA GLY A 242 16.42 10.44 8.48
C GLY A 242 16.41 11.06 9.88
N TRP A 243 17.48 11.86 10.11
CA TRP A 243 17.68 12.57 11.35
C TRP A 243 16.84 13.84 11.40
N LYS A 244 16.16 14.11 12.52
CA LYS A 244 15.41 15.35 12.76
C LYS A 244 15.69 15.91 14.13
N TRP A 245 15.57 17.23 14.27
CA TRP A 245 15.54 17.91 15.54
C TRP A 245 14.15 17.78 16.18
N GLU A 246 14.13 17.44 17.45
CA GLU A 246 12.94 17.47 18.30
C GLU A 246 13.21 18.30 19.53
N PHE A 247 12.25 19.19 19.84
CA PHE A 247 12.25 19.98 21.07
C PHE A 247 11.05 19.48 21.89
N GLU A 248 11.30 18.45 22.68
CA GLU A 248 10.29 17.85 23.54
C GLU A 248 10.94 17.44 24.85
N ALA A 249 10.32 17.85 25.97
CA ALA A 249 10.79 17.46 27.28
C ALA A 249 10.40 15.99 27.57
N LYS A 250 11.38 15.11 27.53
CA LYS A 250 11.20 13.67 27.85
C LYS A 250 11.76 13.43 29.25
N PRO A 251 10.93 12.98 30.20
CA PRO A 251 11.43 12.64 31.54
C PRO A 251 12.42 11.47 31.46
N LEU A 252 13.48 11.56 32.22
CA LEU A 252 14.53 10.55 32.33
C LEU A 252 14.67 10.12 33.78
N LEU A 253 15.03 8.88 34.00
CA LEU A 253 15.47 8.37 35.27
C LEU A 253 16.87 7.76 35.09
N SER A 254 17.88 8.40 35.64
CA SER A 254 19.24 7.87 35.57
C SER A 254 19.35 6.62 36.42
N PHE A 255 19.67 5.49 35.77
CA PHE A 255 19.91 4.23 36.49
C PHE A 255 21.24 4.26 37.24
N LEU A 256 22.24 4.85 36.61
CA LEU A 256 23.58 4.98 37.21
C LEU A 256 24.23 6.25 36.71
N THR A 257 24.63 7.10 37.65
CA THR A 257 25.47 8.27 37.38
C THR A 257 26.77 8.07 38.11
N ILE A 258 27.89 8.16 37.39
CA ILE A 258 29.25 8.06 37.96
C ILE A 258 29.86 9.46 37.91
N ARG A 259 30.19 9.97 39.06
CA ARG A 259 30.86 11.24 39.25
C ARG A 259 32.31 11.01 39.67
N PRO A 260 33.30 11.15 38.78
CA PRO A 260 34.69 10.97 39.14
C PRO A 260 35.12 12.03 40.15
N GLY A 261 35.70 11.61 41.27
CA GLY A 261 36.28 12.55 42.21
C GLY A 261 37.55 13.17 41.64
N ARG A 262 37.73 14.49 41.84
CA ARG A 262 38.98 15.18 41.48
C ARG A 262 39.84 15.39 42.70
N ASP A 263 41.11 15.12 42.52
CA ASP A 263 42.11 15.48 43.53
C ASP A 263 42.21 16.98 43.69
N TYR A 264 42.33 17.46 44.90
CA TYR A 264 42.45 18.88 45.20
C TYR A 264 43.47 19.06 46.31
N THR A 265 44.04 20.27 46.39
CA THR A 265 44.95 20.65 47.45
C THR A 265 44.20 21.42 48.53
N ASP A 266 44.35 21.03 49.79
CA ASP A 266 43.72 21.77 50.90
C ASP A 266 44.46 23.08 51.19
N ALA A 267 43.98 23.82 52.20
CA ALA A 267 44.57 25.09 52.57
C ALA A 267 45.97 24.96 53.12
N GLU A 268 46.33 23.81 53.64
CA GLU A 268 47.63 23.42 54.20
C GLU A 268 48.61 22.88 53.13
N GLY A 269 48.14 22.77 51.86
CA GLY A 269 49.00 22.30 50.76
C GLY A 269 49.02 20.77 50.57
N ASN A 270 48.18 20.01 51.28
CA ASN A 270 48.12 18.56 51.15
C ASN A 270 47.22 18.16 49.97
N LEU A 271 47.66 17.14 49.20
CA LEU A 271 46.87 16.57 48.10
C LEU A 271 45.82 15.64 48.70
N ILE A 272 44.55 16.06 48.59
CA ILE A 272 43.40 15.24 48.97
C ILE A 272 42.89 14.53 47.70
N LYS A 273 42.84 13.20 47.73
CA LYS A 273 42.28 12.41 46.61
C LYS A 273 40.76 12.50 46.59
N GLY A 274 40.23 12.89 45.45
CA GLY A 274 38.78 12.91 45.22
C GLY A 274 38.19 11.50 45.18
N LYS A 275 37.04 11.36 45.85
CA LYS A 275 36.31 10.08 45.87
C LYS A 275 35.28 10.03 44.75
N THR A 276 35.34 8.96 43.95
CA THR A 276 34.31 8.72 42.91
C THR A 276 32.96 8.39 43.56
N GLU A 277 31.95 9.12 43.21
CA GLU A 277 30.58 8.90 43.67
C GLU A 277 29.78 8.09 42.63
N ARG A 278 28.90 7.23 43.10
CA ARG A 278 27.97 6.45 42.28
C ARG A 278 26.56 6.77 42.77
N LEU A 279 25.77 7.37 41.90
CA LEU A 279 24.41 7.81 42.19
C LEU A 279 23.42 6.98 41.38
N ILE A 280 22.31 6.64 41.99
CA ILE A 280 21.27 5.81 41.36
C ILE A 280 19.93 6.56 41.45
N GLY A 281 19.12 6.48 40.39
CA GLY A 281 17.76 6.98 40.41
C GLY A 281 17.64 8.52 40.32
N LEU A 282 18.61 9.20 39.71
CA LEU A 282 18.52 10.64 39.55
C LEU A 282 17.47 11.02 38.48
N PRO A 283 16.52 11.91 38.82
CA PRO A 283 15.57 12.43 37.84
C PRO A 283 16.26 13.38 36.87
N GLY A 284 15.80 13.37 35.64
CA GLY A 284 16.32 14.25 34.60
C GLY A 284 15.30 14.47 33.48
N ILE A 285 15.70 15.31 32.54
CA ILE A 285 14.91 15.64 31.35
C ILE A 285 15.84 15.64 30.15
N ALA A 286 15.45 14.97 29.06
CA ALA A 286 15.98 15.24 27.74
C ALA A 286 15.08 16.30 27.10
N PHE A 287 15.60 17.48 26.80
CA PHE A 287 14.76 18.62 26.36
C PHE A 287 14.91 18.97 24.89
N ALA A 288 15.94 18.46 24.23
CA ALA A 288 16.13 18.60 22.79
C ALA A 288 16.98 17.42 22.29
N GLY A 289 16.77 17.07 21.07
CA GLY A 289 17.57 15.98 20.49
C GLY A 289 17.48 15.93 18.98
N TRP A 290 18.48 15.31 18.40
CA TRP A 290 18.55 14.97 17.00
C TRP A 290 18.32 13.46 16.88
N HIS A 291 17.14 13.11 16.38
CA HIS A 291 16.62 11.75 16.40
C HIS A 291 16.56 11.09 15.04
N ASN A 292 16.86 9.80 15.02
CA ASN A 292 16.51 8.88 13.95
C ASN A 292 16.04 7.57 14.57
N VAL A 293 14.76 7.50 14.92
CA VAL A 293 14.15 6.33 15.59
C VAL A 293 14.16 5.06 14.74
N ASP A 294 14.42 5.20 13.44
CA ASP A 294 14.46 4.09 12.50
C ASP A 294 15.85 3.47 12.40
N ASN A 295 16.87 4.15 12.94
CA ASN A 295 18.20 3.58 13.03
C ASN A 295 18.27 2.56 14.19
N PRO A 296 18.55 1.28 13.91
CA PRO A 296 18.55 0.25 14.94
C PRO A 296 19.71 0.40 15.94
N SER A 297 20.79 1.05 15.54
CA SER A 297 21.99 1.18 16.36
C SER A 297 21.96 2.44 17.22
N ILE A 298 21.77 3.61 16.61
CA ILE A 298 21.76 4.91 17.29
C ILE A 298 20.43 5.60 16.98
N SER A 299 19.59 5.76 17.99
CA SER A 299 18.27 6.37 17.85
C SER A 299 18.30 7.90 17.96
N GLY A 300 19.27 8.47 18.63
CA GLY A 300 19.35 9.90 18.78
C GLY A 300 20.57 10.42 19.55
N ILE A 301 20.74 11.73 19.48
CA ILE A 301 21.68 12.51 20.30
C ILE A 301 20.86 13.55 21.06
N HIS A 302 20.95 13.57 22.37
CA HIS A 302 20.08 14.36 23.23
C HIS A 302 20.86 15.36 24.06
N PHE A 303 20.28 16.52 24.26
CA PHE A 303 20.66 17.44 25.32
C PHE A 303 19.88 17.08 26.58
N THR A 304 20.57 16.86 27.68
CA THR A 304 19.99 16.39 28.93
C THR A 304 20.25 17.36 30.06
N ALA A 305 19.31 17.45 30.98
CA ALA A 305 19.48 18.09 32.27
C ALA A 305 19.15 17.08 33.37
N ILE A 306 20.06 16.86 34.29
CA ILE A 306 19.89 15.92 35.41
C ILE A 306 20.07 16.70 36.71
N GLY A 307 19.06 16.57 37.59
CA GLY A 307 19.08 17.19 38.91
C GLY A 307 19.27 16.17 40.01
N ASN A 308 20.18 16.46 40.93
CA ASN A 308 20.31 15.69 42.16
C ASN A 308 19.35 16.24 43.23
N VAL A 309 18.03 15.97 43.05
CA VAL A 309 16.98 16.44 43.97
C VAL A 309 16.97 15.62 45.26
N LEU A 310 17.44 14.37 45.24
CA LEU A 310 17.44 13.51 46.40
C LEU A 310 18.49 13.96 47.45
N GLU A 311 19.61 14.52 47.05
CA GLU A 311 20.55 15.15 47.96
C GLU A 311 20.03 16.45 48.57
N ALA A 312 19.17 17.19 47.82
CA ALA A 312 18.50 18.39 48.36
C ALA A 312 17.52 18.07 49.51
N LEU A 313 17.03 16.82 49.55
CA LEU A 313 16.16 16.33 50.62
C LEU A 313 16.92 15.65 51.76
N SER A 314 18.24 15.51 51.62
CA SER A 314 19.14 14.98 52.66
C SER A 314 19.62 16.06 53.62
N THR A 315 20.19 15.67 54.72
CA THR A 315 20.73 16.58 55.76
C THR A 315 21.78 17.59 55.28
N GLU A 316 22.33 17.38 54.06
CA GLU A 316 23.35 18.31 53.48
C GLU A 316 22.77 19.40 52.62
N ASN A 317 21.44 19.42 52.34
CA ASN A 317 20.75 20.46 51.54
C ASN A 317 21.50 20.90 50.28
N SER A 318 22.14 19.95 49.57
CA SER A 318 22.95 20.24 48.39
C SER A 318 22.17 19.93 47.10
N LEU A 319 22.11 20.92 46.20
CA LEU A 319 21.48 20.75 44.88
C LEU A 319 22.59 20.83 43.81
N ALA A 320 22.60 19.86 42.92
CA ALA A 320 23.44 19.92 41.74
C ALA A 320 22.61 19.68 40.49
N VAL A 321 22.85 20.49 39.48
CA VAL A 321 22.23 20.36 38.15
C VAL A 321 23.33 20.18 37.12
N SER A 322 23.28 19.10 36.39
CA SER A 322 24.22 18.79 35.31
C SER A 322 23.53 18.94 33.96
N LEU A 323 24.16 19.65 33.04
CA LEU A 323 23.79 19.66 31.62
C LEU A 323 24.72 18.75 30.85
N GLY A 324 24.18 17.99 29.92
CA GLY A 324 24.95 17.00 29.21
C GLY A 324 24.46 16.67 27.82
N LEU A 325 25.24 15.80 27.19
CA LEU A 325 24.92 15.16 25.91
C LEU A 325 24.82 13.65 26.14
N ALA A 326 23.79 13.05 25.56
CA ALA A 326 23.59 11.61 25.59
C ALA A 326 23.27 11.05 24.19
N VAL A 327 23.75 9.86 23.93
CA VAL A 327 23.42 9.08 22.75
C VAL A 327 22.40 8.02 23.14
N SER A 328 21.31 7.92 22.39
CA SER A 328 20.27 6.93 22.62
C SER A 328 20.34 5.77 21.64
N PHE A 329 19.89 4.61 22.11
CA PHE A 329 19.87 3.34 21.40
C PHE A 329 18.51 2.67 21.56
N TYR A 330 18.18 1.74 20.65
CA TYR A 330 16.95 0.94 20.67
C TYR A 330 15.69 1.78 20.83
N LYS A 331 15.46 2.71 19.90
CA LYS A 331 14.30 3.61 19.91
C LYS A 331 14.19 4.43 21.21
N ASP A 332 15.33 5.01 21.62
CA ASP A 332 15.46 5.82 22.83
C ASP A 332 15.21 5.08 24.16
N GLN A 333 15.28 3.75 24.17
CA GLN A 333 15.12 3.00 25.43
C GLN A 333 16.33 3.12 26.36
N PHE A 334 17.53 3.25 25.77
CA PHE A 334 18.77 3.36 26.50
C PHE A 334 19.49 4.64 26.10
N LEU A 335 19.95 5.40 27.08
CA LEU A 335 20.77 6.60 26.87
C LEU A 335 22.10 6.45 27.63
N PHE A 336 23.19 6.77 26.93
CA PHE A 336 24.51 6.86 27.50
C PHE A 336 25.06 8.26 27.22
N GLY A 337 25.51 8.96 28.24
CA GLY A 337 25.94 10.32 28.07
C GLY A 337 26.92 10.80 29.12
N PHE A 338 27.34 12.02 28.95
CA PHE A 338 28.17 12.73 29.88
C PHE A 338 27.63 14.15 30.09
N GLY A 339 27.84 14.69 31.26
CA GLY A 339 27.37 16.03 31.59
C GLY A 339 28.37 16.77 32.50
N TRP A 340 28.14 18.06 32.64
CA TRP A 340 28.89 18.92 33.52
C TRP A 340 27.94 19.59 34.51
N ASP A 341 28.38 19.69 35.78
CA ASP A 341 27.64 20.46 36.77
C ASP A 341 27.67 21.94 36.40
N VAL A 342 26.50 22.49 36.06
CA VAL A 342 26.32 23.92 35.77
C VAL A 342 25.89 24.71 37.00
N TYR A 343 25.21 24.01 37.92
CA TYR A 343 24.85 24.56 39.21
C TYR A 343 25.16 23.55 40.30
N ASP A 344 25.87 23.97 41.35
CA ASP A 344 26.30 23.09 42.42
C ASP A 344 26.43 23.88 43.72
N THR A 345 25.61 23.56 44.70
CA THR A 345 25.62 24.18 46.02
C THR A 345 26.44 23.38 47.04
N ARG A 346 27.06 22.28 46.66
CA ARG A 346 27.88 21.46 47.51
C ARG A 346 29.09 22.26 48.09
N PRO A 347 29.56 21.96 49.31
CA PRO A 347 30.72 22.60 49.88
C PRO A 347 31.98 22.45 49.00
N LYS A 348 32.81 23.49 48.92
CA LYS A 348 34.15 23.34 48.34
C LYS A 348 34.90 22.32 49.19
N PRO A 349 35.57 21.34 48.61
CA PRO A 349 36.17 21.26 47.28
C PRO A 349 35.40 20.45 46.24
N LYS A 350 34.22 20.01 46.53
CA LYS A 350 33.41 19.18 45.64
C LYS A 350 32.91 19.88 44.37
N ARG A 351 33.09 21.23 44.28
CA ARG A 351 32.41 22.11 43.31
C ARG A 351 33.04 22.25 41.94
N LYS A 352 34.30 21.98 41.71
CA LYS A 352 34.90 22.36 40.43
C LYS A 352 34.99 21.21 39.45
N GLY A 353 34.13 21.30 38.43
CA GLY A 353 34.27 20.57 37.15
C GLY A 353 34.12 19.09 37.25
N SER A 354 33.20 18.58 38.05
CA SER A 354 32.82 17.17 37.98
C SER A 354 32.17 16.87 36.63
N GLN A 355 32.67 15.86 35.96
CA GLN A 355 32.06 15.28 34.79
C GLN A 355 31.19 14.12 35.25
N ASP A 356 29.91 14.14 34.86
CA ASP A 356 29.02 13.04 35.16
C ASP A 356 28.93 12.12 33.95
N TYR A 357 29.15 10.83 34.17
CA TYR A 357 28.83 9.79 33.20
C TYR A 357 27.43 9.26 33.51
N ILE A 358 26.54 9.37 32.55
CA ILE A 358 25.12 9.11 32.74
C ILE A 358 24.74 7.86 31.96
N MET A 359 24.16 6.89 32.65
CA MET A 359 23.53 5.73 32.03
C MET A 359 22.04 5.74 32.41
N THR A 360 21.17 5.91 31.45
CA THR A 360 19.75 6.08 31.67
C THR A 360 18.94 5.04 30.88
N PHE A 361 17.92 4.50 31.51
CA PHE A 361 16.89 3.70 30.83
C PHE A 361 15.61 4.52 30.71
N LYS A 362 15.04 4.57 29.52
CA LYS A 362 13.71 5.14 29.34
C LYS A 362 12.68 4.12 29.84
N TYR A 363 12.06 4.38 30.96
CA TYR A 363 10.93 3.57 31.41
C TYR A 363 9.64 4.14 30.79
N SER A 364 9.23 3.60 29.64
CA SER A 364 8.04 4.03 28.91
C SER A 364 6.70 3.57 29.56
N GLY A 365 6.74 2.86 30.68
CA GLY A 365 5.57 2.26 31.32
C GLY A 365 4.96 3.01 32.48
N LEU A 366 5.63 4.05 33.03
CA LEU A 366 5.16 4.73 34.25
C LEU A 366 4.26 5.97 34.02
N PHE A 367 4.14 6.43 32.76
CA PHE A 367 3.35 7.62 32.42
C PHE A 367 2.52 7.37 31.16
N LYS A 368 1.61 6.38 31.25
CA LYS A 368 0.49 6.28 30.31
C LYS A 368 -0.74 6.88 30.94
#